data_ddcc927ad516d47fbbd39ee06e07c0ad
#
_entry.id   ddcc927ad516d47fbbd39ee06e07c0ad
#
_cell.length_a   1.000
_cell.length_b   1.000
_cell.length_c   1.000
_cell.angle_alpha   90.00
_cell.angle_beta   90.00
_cell.angle_gamma   90.00
#
_symmetry.space_group_name_H-M   'P 1'
#
loop_
_entity.id
_entity.type
_entity.pdbx_description
1 polymer ?
#
loop_
_entity_poly.entity_id
_entity_poly.type
_entity_poly.pdbx_seq_one_letter_code
_entity_poly.pdbx_strand_id
1 'polypeptide(L)'
;PTEENKKLLKATRADLNKEIKNYEEQRKKIKEILLKDYNVFEEEYKKKIKSLYEETDKILKEAIDKIQREQDQELKDYALEYLNERLAVNDPGVIEFDQIKINYANKKQIRLSIDNYIDDILKSLSIIKTYGENEGRLYAIWLRTNFNLVEAITQLNNDIAIEKQLAREIKEREAREALMREM
;
A
#
# COMPACT_ATOMS: atom_id res chain seq x y z
N PRO A 1 -34.96 -72.69 -10.21
CA PRO A 1 -33.58 -72.26 -10.16
C PRO A 1 -32.72 -73.44 -9.64
N THR A 2 -31.94 -73.99 -10.53
CA THR A 2 -31.07 -75.15 -10.20
C THR A 2 -29.63 -74.60 -10.00
N GLU A 3 -28.83 -75.28 -9.18
CA GLU A 3 -27.40 -74.94 -9.00
C GLU A 3 -26.62 -75.01 -10.33
N GLU A 4 -27.08 -75.83 -11.28
CA GLU A 4 -26.55 -75.87 -12.63
C GLU A 4 -26.74 -74.53 -13.39
N ASN A 5 -27.95 -73.98 -13.34
CA ASN A 5 -28.22 -72.68 -13.99
C ASN A 5 -27.38 -71.53 -13.34
N LYS A 6 -27.16 -71.59 -12.05
CA LYS A 6 -26.31 -70.62 -11.35
C LYS A 6 -24.84 -70.74 -11.77
N LYS A 7 -24.34 -71.94 -11.95
CA LYS A 7 -22.98 -72.22 -12.47
C LYS A 7 -22.81 -71.63 -13.90
N LEU A 8 -23.79 -71.94 -14.78
CA LEU A 8 -23.79 -71.45 -16.15
C LEU A 8 -23.80 -69.93 -16.21
N LEU A 9 -24.68 -69.29 -15.43
CA LEU A 9 -24.73 -67.77 -15.39
C LEU A 9 -23.43 -67.17 -14.86
N LYS A 10 -22.79 -67.78 -13.88
CA LYS A 10 -21.47 -67.31 -13.39
C LYS A 10 -20.39 -67.51 -14.45
N ALA A 11 -20.36 -68.60 -15.18
CA ALA A 11 -19.40 -68.79 -16.27
C ALA A 11 -19.63 -67.79 -17.39
N THR A 12 -20.87 -67.64 -17.86
CA THR A 12 -21.21 -66.63 -18.89
C THR A 12 -20.83 -65.20 -18.44
N ARG A 13 -21.08 -64.81 -17.19
CA ARG A 13 -20.67 -63.52 -16.64
C ARG A 13 -19.14 -63.36 -16.61
N ALA A 14 -18.41 -64.44 -16.28
CA ALA A 14 -16.93 -64.32 -16.30
C ALA A 14 -16.40 -64.17 -17.74
N ASP A 15 -17.00 -64.91 -18.72
CA ASP A 15 -16.62 -64.73 -20.11
C ASP A 15 -16.95 -63.32 -20.65
N LEU A 16 -18.14 -62.78 -20.36
CA LEU A 16 -18.51 -61.41 -20.71
C LEU A 16 -17.55 -60.39 -20.09
N ASN A 17 -17.18 -60.53 -18.83
CA ASN A 17 -16.23 -59.64 -18.17
C ASN A 17 -14.82 -59.74 -18.80
N LYS A 18 -14.40 -60.90 -19.22
CA LYS A 18 -13.14 -61.10 -19.94
C LYS A 18 -13.18 -60.45 -21.32
N GLU A 19 -14.28 -60.63 -22.01
CA GLU A 19 -14.48 -60.02 -23.34
C GLU A 19 -14.51 -58.51 -23.28
N ILE A 20 -15.27 -57.90 -22.36
CA ILE A 20 -15.31 -56.44 -22.19
C ILE A 20 -13.93 -55.88 -21.82
N LYS A 21 -13.18 -56.58 -20.97
CA LYS A 21 -11.81 -56.18 -20.63
C LYS A 21 -10.90 -56.18 -21.87
N ASN A 22 -11.02 -57.18 -22.72
CA ASN A 22 -10.25 -57.27 -23.96
C ASN A 22 -10.61 -56.07 -24.92
N TYR A 23 -11.90 -55.77 -25.08
CA TYR A 23 -12.33 -54.61 -25.88
C TYR A 23 -11.82 -53.31 -25.31
N GLU A 24 -11.82 -53.12 -24.01
CA GLU A 24 -11.28 -51.90 -23.38
C GLU A 24 -9.76 -51.79 -23.57
N GLU A 25 -9.02 -52.89 -23.52
CA GLU A 25 -7.59 -52.91 -23.83
C GLU A 25 -7.32 -52.55 -25.30
N GLN A 26 -8.10 -53.11 -26.22
CA GLN A 26 -8.00 -52.76 -27.64
C GLN A 26 -8.35 -51.31 -27.90
N ARG A 27 -9.41 -50.79 -27.27
CA ARG A 27 -9.78 -49.40 -27.37
C ARG A 27 -8.65 -48.45 -26.92
N LYS A 28 -7.98 -48.79 -25.80
CA LYS A 28 -6.84 -48.01 -25.30
C LYS A 28 -5.67 -48.04 -26.27
N LYS A 29 -5.32 -49.22 -26.82
CA LYS A 29 -4.25 -49.33 -27.82
C LYS A 29 -4.53 -48.51 -29.08
N ILE A 30 -5.76 -48.58 -29.58
CA ILE A 30 -6.17 -47.77 -30.75
C ILE A 30 -6.04 -46.26 -30.42
N LYS A 31 -6.50 -45.83 -29.25
CA LYS A 31 -6.35 -44.44 -28.79
C LYS A 31 -4.89 -44.02 -28.73
N GLU A 32 -4.00 -44.82 -28.18
CA GLU A 32 -2.58 -44.56 -28.11
C GLU A 32 -1.95 -44.41 -29.49
N ILE A 33 -2.30 -45.28 -30.43
CA ILE A 33 -1.83 -45.21 -31.82
C ILE A 33 -2.31 -43.92 -32.50
N LEU A 34 -3.59 -43.59 -32.38
CA LEU A 34 -4.17 -42.38 -32.99
C LEU A 34 -3.59 -41.09 -32.41
N LEU A 35 -3.24 -41.10 -31.14
CA LEU A 35 -2.69 -39.90 -30.47
C LEU A 35 -1.16 -39.80 -30.57
N LYS A 36 -0.48 -40.85 -31.04
CA LYS A 36 0.99 -40.86 -31.08
C LYS A 36 1.60 -39.69 -31.83
N ASP A 37 1.12 -39.44 -33.03
CA ASP A 37 1.65 -38.34 -33.86
C ASP A 37 1.26 -36.97 -33.30
N TYR A 38 0.07 -36.87 -32.72
CA TYR A 38 -0.36 -35.66 -32.03
C TYR A 38 0.51 -35.36 -30.81
N ASN A 39 0.81 -36.36 -29.99
CA ASN A 39 1.67 -36.18 -28.82
C ASN A 39 3.09 -35.76 -29.20
N VAL A 40 3.65 -36.30 -30.27
CA VAL A 40 4.94 -35.91 -30.82
C VAL A 40 4.88 -34.41 -31.27
N PHE A 41 3.84 -34.05 -32.00
CA PHE A 41 3.63 -32.66 -32.41
C PHE A 41 3.50 -31.71 -31.21
N GLU A 42 2.74 -32.09 -30.19
CA GLU A 42 2.51 -31.30 -28.99
C GLU A 42 3.81 -31.07 -28.20
N GLU A 43 4.67 -32.10 -28.09
CA GLU A 43 5.99 -31.97 -27.45
C GLU A 43 6.91 -31.03 -28.24
N GLU A 44 6.97 -31.18 -29.56
CA GLU A 44 7.75 -30.28 -30.41
C GLU A 44 7.22 -28.83 -30.36
N TYR A 45 5.90 -28.64 -30.37
CA TYR A 45 5.27 -27.34 -30.21
C TYR A 45 5.63 -26.69 -28.87
N LYS A 46 5.51 -27.43 -27.75
CA LYS A 46 5.88 -26.94 -26.43
C LYS A 46 7.35 -26.56 -26.34
N LYS A 47 8.22 -27.41 -26.90
CA LYS A 47 9.66 -27.22 -26.83
C LYS A 47 10.19 -26.13 -27.75
N LYS A 48 9.70 -26.04 -28.99
CA LYS A 48 10.26 -25.14 -30.01
C LYS A 48 9.51 -23.83 -30.15
N ILE A 49 8.23 -23.82 -29.84
CA ILE A 49 7.38 -22.64 -30.03
C ILE A 49 7.00 -22.04 -28.70
N LYS A 50 6.26 -22.78 -27.87
CA LYS A 50 5.71 -22.23 -26.62
C LYS A 50 6.80 -21.75 -25.68
N SER A 51 7.88 -22.54 -25.45
CA SER A 51 8.98 -22.14 -24.57
C SER A 51 9.70 -20.86 -25.04
N LEU A 52 9.86 -20.73 -26.38
CA LEU A 52 10.50 -19.51 -26.94
C LEU A 52 9.66 -18.26 -26.71
N TYR A 53 8.34 -18.37 -26.87
CA TYR A 53 7.43 -17.25 -26.60
C TYR A 53 7.39 -16.90 -25.11
N GLU A 54 7.35 -17.90 -24.21
CA GLU A 54 7.37 -17.68 -22.76
C GLU A 54 8.69 -17.04 -22.29
N GLU A 55 9.82 -17.47 -22.85
CA GLU A 55 11.12 -16.85 -22.55
C GLU A 55 11.21 -15.41 -23.07
N THR A 56 10.72 -15.16 -24.29
CA THR A 56 10.68 -13.82 -24.86
C THR A 56 9.77 -12.88 -24.08
N ASP A 57 8.58 -13.35 -23.69
CA ASP A 57 7.66 -12.59 -22.86
C ASP A 57 8.27 -12.19 -21.51
N LYS A 58 8.97 -13.13 -20.88
CA LYS A 58 9.71 -12.88 -19.64
C LYS A 58 10.78 -11.81 -19.81
N ILE A 59 11.59 -11.88 -20.87
CA ILE A 59 12.64 -10.87 -21.16
C ILE A 59 12.00 -9.49 -21.38
N LEU A 60 10.91 -9.43 -22.15
CA LEU A 60 10.21 -8.17 -22.42
C LEU A 60 9.62 -7.58 -21.13
N LYS A 61 9.02 -8.41 -20.29
CA LYS A 61 8.50 -7.97 -18.99
C LYS A 61 9.60 -7.42 -18.08
N GLU A 62 10.72 -8.12 -17.96
CA GLU A 62 11.87 -7.66 -17.18
C GLU A 62 12.41 -6.32 -17.70
N ALA A 63 12.46 -6.14 -19.03
CA ALA A 63 12.88 -4.88 -19.65
C ALA A 63 11.90 -3.73 -19.35
N ILE A 64 10.59 -3.98 -19.45
CA ILE A 64 9.55 -3.00 -19.10
C ILE A 64 9.64 -2.61 -17.62
N ASP A 65 9.75 -3.59 -16.73
CA ASP A 65 9.86 -3.35 -15.28
C ASP A 65 11.15 -2.57 -14.92
N LYS A 66 12.21 -2.78 -15.69
CA LYS A 66 13.47 -2.02 -15.53
C LYS A 66 13.26 -0.55 -15.93
N ILE A 67 12.71 -0.31 -17.11
CA ILE A 67 12.42 1.05 -17.59
C ILE A 67 11.50 1.80 -16.62
N GLN A 68 10.45 1.13 -16.14
CA GLN A 68 9.53 1.74 -15.18
C GLN A 68 10.25 2.15 -13.88
N ARG A 69 11.10 1.28 -13.33
CA ARG A 69 11.89 1.61 -12.13
C ARG A 69 12.85 2.77 -12.36
N GLU A 70 13.49 2.85 -13.53
CA GLU A 70 14.36 3.96 -13.89
C GLU A 70 13.57 5.28 -13.99
N GLN A 71 12.40 5.27 -14.60
CA GLN A 71 11.51 6.43 -14.69
C GLN A 71 11.01 6.88 -13.30
N ASP A 72 10.59 5.93 -12.46
CA ASP A 72 10.14 6.21 -11.10
C ASP A 72 11.27 6.82 -10.26
N GLN A 73 12.50 6.33 -10.44
CA GLN A 73 13.68 6.87 -9.74
C GLN A 73 14.00 8.28 -10.24
N GLU A 74 13.97 8.52 -11.55
CA GLU A 74 14.19 9.86 -12.12
C GLU A 74 13.20 10.90 -11.56
N LEU A 75 11.92 10.51 -11.40
CA LEU A 75 10.91 11.40 -10.82
C LEU A 75 11.15 11.67 -9.33
N LYS A 76 11.65 10.67 -8.58
CA LYS A 76 12.02 10.86 -7.17
C LYS A 76 13.24 11.77 -7.02
N ASP A 77 14.26 11.53 -7.82
CA ASP A 77 15.47 12.37 -7.81
C ASP A 77 15.13 13.82 -8.16
N TYR A 78 14.29 14.01 -9.18
CA TYR A 78 13.77 15.33 -9.54
C TYR A 78 12.98 15.99 -8.40
N ALA A 79 12.15 15.22 -7.68
CA ALA A 79 11.39 15.77 -6.56
C ALA A 79 12.31 16.23 -5.42
N LEU A 80 13.34 15.47 -5.12
CA LEU A 80 14.34 15.82 -4.10
C LEU A 80 15.15 17.06 -4.50
N GLU A 81 15.61 17.12 -5.75
CA GLU A 81 16.32 18.27 -6.28
C GLU A 81 15.46 19.54 -6.21
N TYR A 82 14.23 19.47 -6.68
CA TYR A 82 13.30 20.60 -6.65
C TYR A 82 12.98 21.05 -5.23
N LEU A 83 12.78 20.13 -4.28
CA LEU A 83 12.60 20.49 -2.88
C LEU A 83 13.82 21.25 -2.34
N ASN A 84 15.04 20.75 -2.59
CA ASN A 84 16.27 21.39 -2.15
C ASN A 84 16.42 22.81 -2.75
N GLU A 85 16.09 23.01 -4.02
CA GLU A 85 16.08 24.35 -4.66
C GLU A 85 15.09 25.29 -3.95
N ARG A 86 13.90 24.81 -3.62
CA ARG A 86 12.87 25.61 -2.93
C ARG A 86 13.28 25.96 -1.50
N LEU A 87 13.85 25.01 -0.76
CA LEU A 87 14.34 25.26 0.60
C LEU A 87 15.56 26.18 0.64
N ALA A 88 16.42 26.16 -0.37
CA ALA A 88 17.55 27.09 -0.46
C ALA A 88 17.09 28.58 -0.51
N VAL A 89 15.86 28.82 -0.98
CA VAL A 89 15.28 30.17 -1.03
C VAL A 89 14.51 30.52 0.24
N ASN A 90 13.72 29.58 0.75
CA ASN A 90 12.84 29.78 1.91
C ASN A 90 12.78 28.51 2.74
N ASP A 91 13.78 28.28 3.60
CA ASP A 91 13.78 27.14 4.51
C ASP A 91 13.08 27.50 5.82
N PRO A 92 11.90 26.92 6.11
CA PRO A 92 11.24 27.08 7.40
C PRO A 92 11.89 26.27 8.53
N GLY A 93 12.92 25.45 8.24
CA GLY A 93 13.70 24.67 9.22
C GLY A 93 12.97 23.44 9.79
N VAL A 94 11.82 23.05 9.24
CA VAL A 94 10.97 21.98 9.78
C VAL A 94 10.45 21.01 8.71
N ILE A 95 10.87 21.16 7.45
CA ILE A 95 10.38 20.33 6.34
C ILE A 95 11.34 19.17 6.09
N GLU A 96 10.80 17.94 6.17
CA GLU A 96 11.47 16.72 5.76
C GLU A 96 10.78 16.13 4.52
N PHE A 97 11.56 15.57 3.60
CA PHE A 97 11.06 15.05 2.33
C PHE A 97 9.92 14.02 2.51
N ASP A 98 10.07 13.13 3.49
CA ASP A 98 9.13 12.04 3.75
C ASP A 98 7.74 12.50 4.26
N GLN A 99 7.64 13.75 4.70
CA GLN A 99 6.40 14.36 5.17
C GLN A 99 5.52 14.85 4.02
N ILE A 100 6.10 15.03 2.83
CA ILE A 100 5.41 15.59 1.67
C ILE A 100 4.69 14.50 0.89
N LYS A 101 3.37 14.61 0.76
CA LYS A 101 2.58 13.73 -0.13
C LYS A 101 2.74 14.16 -1.58
N ILE A 102 3.78 13.65 -2.25
CA ILE A 102 4.11 14.02 -3.62
C ILE A 102 3.30 13.20 -4.63
N ASN A 103 2.70 13.88 -5.60
CA ASN A 103 2.08 13.24 -6.76
C ASN A 103 3.12 13.06 -7.88
N TYR A 104 3.59 11.82 -8.06
CA TYR A 104 4.62 11.46 -9.04
C TYR A 104 4.10 11.25 -10.47
N ALA A 105 2.89 11.70 -10.82
CA ALA A 105 2.34 11.53 -12.15
C ALA A 105 3.20 12.21 -13.25
N ASN A 106 3.79 13.35 -12.95
CA ASN A 106 4.73 14.08 -13.81
C ASN A 106 5.43 15.21 -13.02
N LYS A 107 6.47 15.80 -13.62
CA LYS A 107 7.26 16.89 -13.01
C LYS A 107 6.40 18.11 -12.59
N LYS A 108 5.33 18.42 -13.32
CA LYS A 108 4.41 19.51 -12.96
C LYS A 108 3.64 19.22 -11.66
N GLN A 109 3.15 17.98 -11.52
CA GLN A 109 2.43 17.57 -10.31
C GLN A 109 3.35 17.46 -9.09
N ILE A 110 4.61 17.04 -9.30
CA ILE A 110 5.64 17.05 -8.27
C ILE A 110 5.84 18.48 -7.74
N ARG A 111 6.10 19.43 -8.63
CA ARG A 111 6.27 20.85 -8.25
C ARG A 111 5.07 21.36 -7.47
N LEU A 112 3.87 21.15 -8.00
CA LEU A 112 2.64 21.61 -7.35
C LEU A 112 2.47 21.05 -5.94
N SER A 113 2.79 19.75 -5.75
CA SER A 113 2.71 19.10 -4.44
C SER A 113 3.69 19.72 -3.44
N ILE A 114 4.92 19.96 -3.86
CA ILE A 114 5.97 20.56 -3.03
C ILE A 114 5.66 22.02 -2.72
N ASP A 115 5.31 22.82 -3.72
CA ASP A 115 4.98 24.23 -3.54
C ASP A 115 3.80 24.42 -2.59
N ASN A 116 2.71 23.66 -2.77
CA ASN A 116 1.55 23.73 -1.88
C ASN A 116 1.93 23.38 -0.43
N TYR A 117 2.73 22.35 -0.23
CA TYR A 117 3.17 21.96 1.10
C TYR A 117 4.01 23.03 1.78
N ILE A 118 5.00 23.59 1.07
CA ILE A 118 5.85 24.69 1.59
C ILE A 118 4.99 25.91 1.92
N ASP A 119 4.09 26.31 1.01
CA ASP A 119 3.22 27.46 1.21
C ASP A 119 2.31 27.30 2.43
N ASP A 120 1.77 26.09 2.67
CA ASP A 120 0.91 25.81 3.82
C ASP A 120 1.71 25.84 5.14
N ILE A 121 2.96 25.36 5.15
CA ILE A 121 3.87 25.49 6.29
C ILE A 121 4.19 26.96 6.57
N LEU A 122 4.54 27.75 5.55
CA LEU A 122 4.86 29.18 5.69
C LEU A 122 3.65 30.00 6.18
N LYS A 123 2.45 29.70 5.68
CA LYS A 123 1.20 30.30 6.18
C LYS A 123 0.98 29.96 7.65
N SER A 124 1.15 28.69 8.02
CA SER A 124 1.00 28.25 9.41
C SER A 124 1.95 28.98 10.34
N LEU A 125 3.23 29.08 9.97
CA LEU A 125 4.24 29.84 10.72
C LEU A 125 3.90 31.34 10.83
N SER A 126 3.40 31.93 9.75
CA SER A 126 2.92 33.30 9.76
C SER A 126 1.78 33.51 10.78
N ILE A 127 0.83 32.60 10.83
CA ILE A 127 -0.28 32.63 11.80
C ILE A 127 0.25 32.42 13.23
N ILE A 128 1.14 31.44 13.46
CA ILE A 128 1.73 31.20 14.78
C ILE A 128 2.40 32.46 15.35
N LYS A 129 3.14 33.20 14.52
CA LYS A 129 3.77 34.47 14.93
C LYS A 129 2.77 35.53 15.42
N THR A 130 1.51 35.49 15.02
CA THR A 130 0.48 36.42 15.49
C THR A 130 0.03 36.20 16.93
N TYR A 131 0.41 35.06 17.54
CA TYR A 131 -0.05 34.67 18.90
C TYR A 131 0.75 35.29 20.03
N GLY A 132 1.77 36.15 19.74
CA GLY A 132 2.49 36.93 20.74
C GLY A 132 3.13 36.06 21.83
N GLU A 133 2.76 36.27 23.10
CA GLU A 133 3.30 35.52 24.23
C GLU A 133 3.08 34.00 24.14
N ASN A 134 2.08 33.57 23.39
CA ASN A 134 1.77 32.14 23.18
C ASN A 134 2.42 31.57 21.92
N GLU A 135 3.22 32.33 21.16
CA GLU A 135 3.86 31.89 19.93
C GLU A 135 4.64 30.56 20.12
N GLY A 136 5.56 30.55 21.11
CA GLY A 136 6.40 29.39 21.37
C GLY A 136 5.62 28.14 21.80
N ARG A 137 4.53 28.35 22.58
CA ARG A 137 3.62 27.27 22.97
C ARG A 137 2.87 26.70 21.79
N LEU A 138 2.27 27.57 20.98
CA LEU A 138 1.53 27.17 19.78
C LEU A 138 2.45 26.44 18.80
N TYR A 139 3.67 26.95 18.57
CA TYR A 139 4.67 26.29 17.74
C TYR A 139 5.00 24.87 18.21
N ALA A 140 5.25 24.69 19.52
CA ALA A 140 5.54 23.39 20.10
C ALA A 140 4.36 22.39 19.98
N ILE A 141 3.12 22.88 20.11
CA ILE A 141 1.93 22.07 19.92
C ILE A 141 1.78 21.70 18.43
N TRP A 142 1.99 22.66 17.52
CA TRP A 142 1.88 22.47 16.09
C TRP A 142 2.86 21.41 15.56
N LEU A 143 4.09 21.39 16.05
CA LEU A 143 5.04 20.30 15.74
C LEU A 143 4.53 18.92 16.21
N ARG A 144 3.95 18.86 17.41
CA ARG A 144 3.42 17.59 17.97
C ARG A 144 2.15 17.11 17.29
N THR A 145 1.34 18.01 16.73
CA THR A 145 0.13 17.70 15.96
C THR A 145 0.41 17.45 14.48
N ASN A 146 1.66 17.16 14.13
CA ASN A 146 2.09 16.86 12.77
C ASN A 146 1.70 17.97 11.79
N PHE A 147 1.98 19.22 12.16
CA PHE A 147 1.71 20.45 11.41
C PHE A 147 0.22 20.76 11.19
N ASN A 148 -0.66 20.20 12.02
CA ASN A 148 -2.09 20.53 11.99
C ASN A 148 -2.36 21.79 12.82
N LEU A 149 -2.41 22.95 12.16
CA LEU A 149 -2.58 24.24 12.81
C LEU A 149 -3.92 24.38 13.54
N VAL A 150 -5.01 23.83 12.98
CA VAL A 150 -6.35 23.92 13.59
C VAL A 150 -6.39 23.15 14.91
N GLU A 151 -5.82 21.96 14.92
CA GLU A 151 -5.72 21.13 16.11
C GLU A 151 -4.82 21.78 17.17
N ALA A 152 -3.68 22.32 16.74
CA ALA A 152 -2.76 23.03 17.62
C ALA A 152 -3.40 24.25 18.31
N ILE A 153 -4.14 25.06 17.57
CA ILE A 153 -4.89 26.22 18.13
C ILE A 153 -5.96 25.74 19.10
N THR A 154 -6.67 24.68 18.78
CA THR A 154 -7.70 24.12 19.66
C THR A 154 -7.09 23.63 20.98
N GLN A 155 -5.98 22.92 20.95
CA GLN A 155 -5.27 22.47 22.16
C GLN A 155 -4.78 23.66 22.97
N LEU A 156 -4.15 24.66 22.37
CA LEU A 156 -3.68 25.86 23.06
C LEU A 156 -4.82 26.59 23.78
N ASN A 157 -5.96 26.77 23.11
CA ASN A 157 -7.12 27.43 23.70
C ASN A 157 -7.70 26.65 24.90
N ASN A 158 -7.73 25.35 24.83
CA ASN A 158 -8.16 24.47 25.93
C ASN A 158 -7.18 24.60 27.12
N ASP A 159 -5.87 24.55 26.88
CA ASP A 159 -4.85 24.72 27.91
C ASP A 159 -4.98 26.07 28.62
N ILE A 160 -5.13 27.16 27.85
CA ILE A 160 -5.35 28.50 28.39
C ILE A 160 -6.66 28.59 29.23
N ALA A 161 -7.73 27.94 28.79
CA ALA A 161 -8.98 27.90 29.53
C ALA A 161 -8.82 27.19 30.87
N ILE A 162 -8.15 26.05 30.91
CA ILE A 162 -7.84 25.29 32.12
C ILE A 162 -6.96 26.11 33.08
N GLU A 163 -5.92 26.76 32.58
CA GLU A 163 -5.04 27.61 33.40
C GLU A 163 -5.81 28.78 34.03
N LYS A 164 -6.69 29.43 33.27
CA LYS A 164 -7.53 30.53 33.79
C LYS A 164 -8.50 30.02 34.87
N GLN A 165 -9.07 28.83 34.70
CA GLN A 165 -9.95 28.23 35.70
C GLN A 165 -9.18 27.92 36.99
N LEU A 166 -8.03 27.25 36.90
CA LEU A 166 -7.18 26.97 38.05
C LEU A 166 -6.73 28.25 38.78
N ALA A 167 -6.35 29.26 38.03
CA ALA A 167 -5.97 30.55 38.62
C ALA A 167 -7.13 31.23 39.40
N ARG A 168 -8.39 31.10 38.92
CA ARG A 168 -9.59 31.56 39.65
C ARG A 168 -9.81 30.78 40.92
N GLU A 169 -9.75 29.44 40.85
CA GLU A 169 -9.94 28.54 42.01
C GLU A 169 -8.90 28.81 43.11
N ILE A 170 -7.64 29.03 42.71
CA ILE A 170 -6.57 29.39 43.66
C ILE A 170 -6.89 30.71 44.33
N LYS A 171 -7.21 31.77 43.59
CA LYS A 171 -7.57 33.07 44.15
C LYS A 171 -8.76 33.01 45.10
N GLU A 172 -9.81 32.27 44.75
CA GLU A 172 -10.99 32.06 45.59
C GLU A 172 -10.64 31.32 46.87
N ARG A 173 -9.73 30.35 46.80
CA ARG A 173 -9.25 29.58 47.98
C ARG A 173 -8.43 30.47 48.90
N GLU A 174 -7.47 31.24 48.35
CA GLU A 174 -6.68 32.20 49.13
C GLU A 174 -7.55 33.26 49.78
N ALA A 175 -8.56 33.80 49.11
CA ALA A 175 -9.51 34.75 49.68
C ALA A 175 -10.33 34.15 50.81
N ARG A 176 -10.79 32.90 50.70
CA ARG A 176 -11.50 32.19 51.80
C ARG A 176 -10.60 31.95 53.01
N GLU A 177 -9.34 31.53 52.76
CA GLU A 177 -8.36 31.31 53.83
C GLU A 177 -7.98 32.63 54.54
N ALA A 178 -7.88 33.74 53.85
CA ALA A 178 -7.63 35.06 54.44
C ALA A 178 -8.79 35.48 55.34
N LEU A 179 -10.04 35.31 54.86
CA LEU A 179 -11.24 35.65 55.63
C LEU A 179 -11.33 34.80 56.94
N MET A 180 -10.93 33.55 56.90
CA MET A 180 -10.91 32.67 58.09
C MET A 180 -9.81 33.01 59.08
N ARG A 181 -8.75 33.71 58.69
CA ARG A 181 -7.67 34.19 59.58
C ARG A 181 -8.02 35.48 60.30
N GLU A 182 -8.93 36.28 59.75
CA GLU A 182 -9.40 37.54 60.35
C GLU A 182 -10.57 37.36 61.32
N MET A 183 -11.18 36.18 61.33
CA MET A 183 -12.22 35.81 62.28
C MET A 183 -11.65 35.16 63.56
#